data_33dc4d82222e495fccdeb0558c42291e
#
_entry.id   33dc4d82222e495fccdeb0558c42291e
#
_cell.length_a   1.000
_cell.length_b   1.000
_cell.length_c   1.000
_cell.angle_alpha   90.00
_cell.angle_beta   90.00
_cell.angle_gamma   90.00
#
_symmetry.space_group_name_H-M   'P 1'
#
loop_
_entity.id
_entity.type
_entity.pdbx_description
1 polymer ?
#
loop_
_entity_poly.entity_id
_entity_poly.type
_entity_poly.pdbx_seq_one_letter_code
_entity_poly.pdbx_strand_id
1 'polypeptide(L)'
;MQSTNNADSASDNSVSLDSMSSNDAPIVQLPNTQPQPVIIIGSGMAGYTLARELRKLTSSLPIVMVCQDSGDSYAKPTLSNAYAQNKLADSIANASAAKMAETLNLTLLNFHQVTDINADEQFIVVRSLVNEASKITLAYRDLVLATGAYSRLLPNLAVNHQTIFAVNHLDEYKSFQQRLNTLKSQKSAPVKVAIIGAGLIGCEFANDLIGQNTGNQTADITVAVFDKAARPLSQQLPSQAGVMLQDALTQSGVVFYLGTDITRITTNVNTNNDTNDNATVTISFDRDNQSQTFEADIVLIAIGLVANTDLAALANIAIASSQHINPTITHLPKTVQQGIKVDAYLATSSEHIYAIGDCANVMGSYMPYVMPLMNQAKALAKTLADPNMAPTKVAYPAMPVAIKTPSLPLVVLPVSGQYSDDQLYWQTTPTADGMVMTAHPKDGSNSILGFVLAGKEAAKQRLTLTKQVADWLS
;
A
#
# COMPACT_ATOMS: atom_id res chain seq x y z
N MET A 1 47.51 69.44 -3.66
CA MET A 1 46.08 69.64 -3.60
C MET A 1 45.48 68.37 -3.04
N GLN A 2 44.77 68.55 -1.95
CA GLN A 2 44.27 67.53 -1.06
C GLN A 2 43.22 66.59 -1.72
N SER A 3 43.27 65.32 -1.39
CA SER A 3 42.13 64.40 -1.48
C SER A 3 42.08 63.60 -0.19
N THR A 4 41.00 63.76 0.54
CA THR A 4 40.69 63.19 1.82
C THR A 4 40.21 61.75 1.68
N ASN A 5 40.85 60.83 2.42
CA ASN A 5 40.38 59.49 2.69
C ASN A 5 39.28 59.53 3.75
N ASN A 6 38.13 58.90 3.46
CA ASN A 6 37.18 58.43 4.47
C ASN A 6 37.25 56.91 4.49
N ALA A 7 37.67 56.37 5.62
CA ALA A 7 37.60 54.95 5.94
C ALA A 7 36.29 54.72 6.71
N ASP A 8 35.38 53.93 6.16
CA ASP A 8 34.23 53.39 6.88
C ASP A 8 34.64 52.10 7.57
N SER A 9 34.40 52.07 8.85
CA SER A 9 34.65 50.97 9.76
C SER A 9 33.58 49.90 9.61
N ALA A 10 33.93 48.75 9.05
CA ALA A 10 33.10 47.52 9.16
C ALA A 10 33.25 46.96 10.59
N SER A 11 32.17 46.96 11.32
CA SER A 11 32.08 46.27 12.63
C SER A 11 31.98 44.76 12.38
N ASP A 12 32.99 44.06 12.81
CA ASP A 12 33.14 42.64 12.87
C ASP A 12 32.20 42.07 13.97
N ASN A 13 31.06 41.49 13.59
CA ASN A 13 30.21 40.71 14.46
C ASN A 13 30.54 39.21 14.31
N SER A 14 31.69 38.82 14.84
CA SER A 14 32.02 37.45 15.11
C SER A 14 31.17 36.94 16.29
N VAL A 15 30.06 36.27 16.03
CA VAL A 15 29.33 35.49 17.05
C VAL A 15 30.13 34.20 17.27
N SER A 16 30.64 34.06 18.50
CA SER A 16 31.33 32.87 18.97
C SER A 16 30.40 31.64 18.96
N LEU A 17 30.76 30.66 18.16
CA LEU A 17 30.16 29.32 18.11
C LEU A 17 30.71 28.44 19.26
N ASP A 18 30.32 28.74 20.51
CA ASP A 18 30.60 27.81 21.60
C ASP A 18 29.33 27.63 22.44
N SER A 19 28.92 26.36 22.59
CA SER A 19 27.82 25.84 23.42
C SER A 19 26.40 25.90 22.81
N MET A 20 26.15 25.23 21.66
CA MET A 20 24.80 24.78 21.31
C MET A 20 24.68 23.28 21.61
N SER A 21 23.76 22.91 22.50
CA SER A 21 23.37 21.52 22.73
C SER A 21 22.80 20.94 21.44
N SER A 22 23.05 19.66 21.17
CA SER A 22 22.79 18.95 19.90
C SER A 22 21.30 18.77 19.52
N ASN A 23 20.37 19.56 20.07
CA ASN A 23 18.93 19.48 19.82
C ASN A 23 18.28 20.70 19.15
N ASP A 24 19.00 21.80 18.96
CA ASP A 24 18.44 23.00 18.34
C ASP A 24 18.78 23.06 16.84
N ALA A 25 18.03 22.32 16.01
CA ALA A 25 18.03 22.58 14.59
C ALA A 25 17.39 23.98 14.34
N PRO A 26 17.96 24.83 13.48
CA PRO A 26 17.39 26.12 13.17
C PRO A 26 15.95 25.94 12.67
N ILE A 27 15.00 26.58 13.33
CA ILE A 27 13.61 26.65 12.86
C ILE A 27 13.65 27.49 11.58
N VAL A 28 13.73 26.83 10.42
CA VAL A 28 13.42 27.50 9.17
C VAL A 28 11.91 27.61 9.12
N GLN A 29 11.40 28.69 9.68
CA GLN A 29 10.04 29.10 9.41
C GLN A 29 9.97 29.34 7.89
N LEU A 30 9.18 28.52 7.16
CA LEU A 30 8.67 29.00 5.88
C LEU A 30 8.12 30.40 6.15
N PRO A 31 8.36 31.40 5.26
CA PRO A 31 7.93 32.77 5.49
C PRO A 31 6.52 32.74 6.07
N ASN A 32 6.28 33.51 7.11
CA ASN A 32 5.07 33.50 7.95
C ASN A 32 3.83 33.73 7.06
N THR A 33 3.52 32.76 6.22
CA THR A 33 2.41 32.78 5.30
C THR A 33 1.18 32.43 6.10
N GLN A 34 0.42 33.41 6.46
CA GLN A 34 -0.94 33.21 6.93
C GLN A 34 -1.84 32.97 5.71
N PRO A 35 -2.61 31.90 5.67
CA PRO A 35 -2.82 30.85 6.68
C PRO A 35 -1.73 29.76 6.68
N GLN A 36 -1.53 29.10 7.85
CA GLN A 36 -0.63 27.94 7.95
C GLN A 36 -1.08 26.80 7.03
N PRO A 37 -0.14 26.00 6.50
CA PRO A 37 -0.46 24.97 5.54
C PRO A 37 -1.17 23.76 6.13
N VAL A 38 -1.89 23.03 5.29
CA VAL A 38 -2.16 21.60 5.51
C VAL A 38 -0.93 20.82 5.09
N ILE A 39 -0.36 20.04 6.01
CA ILE A 39 0.78 19.16 5.71
C ILE A 39 0.28 17.73 5.49
N ILE A 40 0.69 17.11 4.38
CA ILE A 40 0.37 15.72 4.02
C ILE A 40 1.67 14.92 4.05
N ILE A 41 1.76 13.91 4.93
CA ILE A 41 2.91 13.00 4.98
C ILE A 41 2.61 11.77 4.13
N GLY A 42 3.27 11.67 2.98
CA GLY A 42 3.13 10.60 2.00
C GLY A 42 2.56 11.06 0.67
N SER A 43 3.29 10.80 -0.42
CA SER A 43 2.95 11.10 -1.83
C SER A 43 2.25 9.94 -2.54
N GLY A 44 1.82 8.91 -1.79
CA GLY A 44 1.09 7.77 -2.35
C GLY A 44 -0.32 8.14 -2.84
N MET A 45 -1.10 7.12 -3.22
CA MET A 45 -2.45 7.30 -3.75
C MET A 45 -3.35 8.11 -2.81
N ALA A 46 -3.26 7.90 -1.48
CA ALA A 46 -4.07 8.62 -0.50
C ALA A 46 -3.71 10.11 -0.45
N GLY A 47 -2.42 10.44 -0.31
CA GLY A 47 -1.93 11.83 -0.23
C GLY A 47 -2.26 12.63 -1.48
N TYR A 48 -1.93 12.10 -2.67
CA TYR A 48 -2.26 12.79 -3.92
C TYR A 48 -3.76 12.87 -4.20
N THR A 49 -4.56 11.87 -3.80
CA THR A 49 -6.02 11.96 -3.95
C THR A 49 -6.57 13.08 -3.06
N LEU A 50 -6.11 13.17 -1.81
CA LEU A 50 -6.50 14.26 -0.92
C LEU A 50 -6.12 15.64 -1.49
N ALA A 51 -4.88 15.79 -1.96
CA ALA A 51 -4.43 17.05 -2.55
C ALA A 51 -5.28 17.46 -3.78
N ARG A 52 -5.64 16.49 -4.65
CA ARG A 52 -6.54 16.73 -5.79
C ARG A 52 -7.95 17.14 -5.34
N GLU A 53 -8.51 16.45 -4.35
CA GLU A 53 -9.85 16.79 -3.85
C GLU A 53 -9.87 18.16 -3.15
N LEU A 54 -8.82 18.52 -2.40
CA LEU A 54 -8.65 19.85 -1.82
C LEU A 54 -8.61 20.93 -2.90
N ARG A 55 -7.86 20.74 -3.99
CA ARG A 55 -7.75 21.71 -5.08
C ARG A 55 -9.05 21.93 -5.85
N LYS A 56 -9.96 20.95 -5.87
CA LYS A 56 -11.31 21.14 -6.41
C LYS A 56 -12.17 22.08 -5.56
N LEU A 57 -11.89 22.15 -4.25
CA LEU A 57 -12.68 22.93 -3.30
C LEU A 57 -12.06 24.30 -3.00
N THR A 58 -10.73 24.39 -3.01
CA THR A 58 -10.01 25.63 -2.70
C THR A 58 -8.69 25.70 -3.47
N SER A 59 -8.43 26.84 -4.15
CA SER A 59 -7.18 27.09 -4.87
C SER A 59 -6.11 27.76 -3.99
N SER A 60 -6.51 28.44 -2.88
CA SER A 60 -5.66 29.30 -2.08
C SER A 60 -5.07 28.65 -0.84
N LEU A 61 -5.61 27.49 -0.38
CA LEU A 61 -5.12 26.79 0.80
C LEU A 61 -3.66 26.32 0.56
N PRO A 62 -2.68 26.74 1.38
CA PRO A 62 -1.33 26.24 1.27
C PRO A 62 -1.28 24.74 1.60
N ILE A 63 -0.65 23.95 0.73
CA ILE A 63 -0.44 22.51 0.93
C ILE A 63 1.06 22.24 0.86
N VAL A 64 1.58 21.54 1.85
CA VAL A 64 2.94 20.98 1.85
C VAL A 64 2.81 19.46 1.87
N MET A 65 3.49 18.78 0.97
CA MET A 65 3.58 17.31 0.95
C MET A 65 5.01 16.89 1.23
N VAL A 66 5.19 15.91 2.12
CA VAL A 66 6.50 15.37 2.50
C VAL A 66 6.53 13.88 2.16
N CYS A 67 7.55 13.42 1.44
CA CYS A 67 7.73 12.00 1.11
C CYS A 67 9.20 11.59 1.09
N GLN A 68 9.46 10.31 1.35
CA GLN A 68 10.81 9.75 1.41
C GLN A 68 11.36 9.32 0.05
N ASP A 69 10.49 9.12 -0.93
CA ASP A 69 10.79 8.71 -2.29
C ASP A 69 10.86 9.88 -3.27
N SER A 70 10.88 9.60 -4.57
CA SER A 70 10.90 10.61 -5.64
C SER A 70 9.68 11.53 -5.62
N GLY A 71 8.56 11.10 -5.05
CA GLY A 71 7.29 11.81 -5.08
C GLY A 71 6.52 11.65 -6.40
N ASP A 72 6.91 10.75 -7.28
CA ASP A 72 6.21 10.52 -8.54
C ASP A 72 4.83 9.90 -8.30
N SER A 73 3.85 10.34 -9.06
CA SER A 73 2.46 9.85 -8.94
C SER A 73 2.24 8.61 -9.78
N TYR A 74 1.89 7.50 -9.15
CA TYR A 74 1.51 6.26 -9.83
C TYR A 74 0.36 5.55 -9.11
N ALA A 75 -0.29 4.62 -9.82
CA ALA A 75 -1.31 3.76 -9.25
C ALA A 75 -0.64 2.47 -8.72
N LYS A 76 -0.47 2.35 -7.41
CA LYS A 76 0.13 1.18 -6.74
C LYS A 76 -0.42 -0.17 -7.23
N PRO A 77 -1.74 -0.35 -7.49
CA PRO A 77 -2.25 -1.59 -8.05
C PRO A 77 -1.71 -1.95 -9.45
N THR A 78 -1.02 -1.05 -10.15
CA THR A 78 -0.39 -1.37 -11.44
C THR A 78 0.82 -2.27 -11.27
N LEU A 79 1.50 -2.25 -10.13
CA LEU A 79 2.73 -3.00 -9.88
C LEU A 79 2.56 -4.52 -10.05
N SER A 80 1.39 -5.06 -9.69
CA SER A 80 1.10 -6.51 -9.78
C SER A 80 0.53 -6.95 -11.13
N ASN A 81 0.51 -6.07 -12.16
CA ASN A 81 0.06 -6.41 -13.52
C ASN A 81 0.80 -5.64 -14.62
N ALA A 82 1.98 -5.12 -14.32
CA ALA A 82 2.78 -4.34 -15.25
C ALA A 82 3.66 -5.24 -16.15
N TYR A 83 4.07 -6.40 -15.65
CA TYR A 83 5.02 -7.27 -16.33
C TYR A 83 4.41 -7.88 -17.61
N ALA A 84 3.21 -8.46 -17.54
CA ALA A 84 2.49 -9.01 -18.69
C ALA A 84 2.18 -7.96 -19.76
N GLN A 85 2.06 -6.69 -19.36
CA GLN A 85 1.83 -5.56 -20.26
C GLN A 85 3.13 -4.99 -20.84
N ASN A 86 4.29 -5.60 -20.59
CA ASN A 86 5.61 -5.09 -20.98
C ASN A 86 5.89 -3.63 -20.54
N LYS A 87 5.30 -3.21 -19.41
CA LYS A 87 5.55 -1.89 -18.86
C LYS A 87 6.87 -1.87 -18.12
N LEU A 88 7.75 -1.00 -18.55
CA LEU A 88 8.97 -0.71 -17.80
C LEU A 88 8.61 0.05 -16.51
N ALA A 89 9.33 -0.21 -15.43
CA ALA A 89 9.12 0.46 -14.15
C ALA A 89 9.10 1.99 -14.29
N ASP A 90 10.02 2.56 -15.08
CA ASP A 90 10.11 4.00 -15.34
C ASP A 90 8.89 4.57 -16.10
N SER A 91 8.08 3.72 -16.73
CA SER A 91 6.84 4.12 -17.44
C SER A 91 5.57 3.95 -16.61
N ILE A 92 5.66 3.47 -15.37
CA ILE A 92 4.50 3.26 -14.50
C ILE A 92 4.02 4.58 -13.89
N ALA A 93 4.93 5.52 -13.63
CA ALA A 93 4.57 6.83 -13.12
C ALA A 93 3.70 7.60 -14.15
N ASN A 94 2.55 8.06 -13.70
CA ASN A 94 1.62 8.84 -14.52
C ASN A 94 2.04 10.31 -14.63
N ALA A 95 2.73 10.83 -13.61
CA ALA A 95 3.27 12.19 -13.58
C ALA A 95 4.45 12.27 -12.63
N SER A 96 5.45 13.08 -12.98
CA SER A 96 6.58 13.37 -12.10
C SER A 96 6.16 14.21 -10.90
N ALA A 97 6.96 14.15 -9.83
CA ALA A 97 6.82 14.98 -8.63
C ALA A 97 6.68 16.48 -8.96
N ALA A 98 7.55 16.99 -9.84
CA ALA A 98 7.52 18.39 -10.28
C ALA A 98 6.19 18.75 -10.98
N LYS A 99 5.69 17.86 -11.87
CA LYS A 99 4.41 18.07 -12.54
C LYS A 99 3.24 18.03 -11.57
N MET A 100 3.29 17.17 -10.56
CA MET A 100 2.26 17.10 -9.52
C MET A 100 2.26 18.35 -8.64
N ALA A 101 3.44 18.84 -8.23
CA ALA A 101 3.58 20.07 -7.45
C ALA A 101 3.02 21.28 -8.20
N GLU A 102 3.37 21.43 -9.49
CA GLU A 102 2.84 22.48 -10.37
C GLU A 102 1.31 22.38 -10.52
N THR A 103 0.82 21.20 -10.92
CA THR A 103 -0.61 20.99 -11.22
C THR A 103 -1.50 21.21 -10.00
N LEU A 104 -1.02 20.81 -8.82
CA LEU A 104 -1.77 20.91 -7.58
C LEU A 104 -1.41 22.16 -6.76
N ASN A 105 -0.56 23.03 -7.28
CA ASN A 105 -0.07 24.22 -6.58
C ASN A 105 0.30 23.93 -5.12
N LEU A 106 1.19 22.96 -4.91
CA LEU A 106 1.67 22.54 -3.59
C LEU A 106 3.19 22.56 -3.51
N THR A 107 3.71 22.71 -2.30
CA THR A 107 5.13 22.50 -2.02
C THR A 107 5.37 21.03 -1.77
N LEU A 108 6.26 20.40 -2.55
CA LEU A 108 6.62 19.00 -2.39
C LEU A 108 8.07 18.90 -1.88
N LEU A 109 8.23 18.25 -0.72
CA LEU A 109 9.52 17.88 -0.13
C LEU A 109 9.73 16.39 -0.35
N ASN A 110 10.21 16.02 -1.54
CA ASN A 110 10.62 14.65 -1.85
C ASN A 110 12.03 14.35 -1.30
N PHE A 111 12.34 13.07 -1.10
CA PHE A 111 13.55 12.61 -0.41
C PHE A 111 13.71 13.26 0.98
N HIS A 112 12.59 13.44 1.68
CA HIS A 112 12.56 13.97 3.03
C HIS A 112 11.76 13.04 3.95
N GLN A 113 12.24 12.88 5.16
CA GLN A 113 11.62 12.06 6.20
C GLN A 113 11.15 12.95 7.35
N VAL A 114 9.88 12.81 7.72
CA VAL A 114 9.40 13.35 9.02
C VAL A 114 9.95 12.46 10.12
N THR A 115 10.66 13.06 11.07
CA THR A 115 11.31 12.35 12.19
C THR A 115 10.61 12.59 13.52
N ASP A 116 9.80 13.63 13.61
CA ASP A 116 9.08 13.97 14.84
C ASP A 116 7.80 14.77 14.53
N ILE A 117 6.80 14.64 15.41
CA ILE A 117 5.54 15.41 15.40
C ILE A 117 5.32 15.97 16.80
N ASN A 118 5.32 17.28 16.93
CA ASN A 118 4.86 17.96 18.15
C ASN A 118 3.39 18.35 17.94
N ALA A 119 2.49 17.57 18.54
CA ALA A 119 1.05 17.77 18.40
C ALA A 119 0.55 19.02 19.16
N ASP A 120 1.17 19.33 20.32
CA ASP A 120 0.75 20.45 21.17
C ASP A 120 1.11 21.80 20.55
N GLU A 121 2.29 21.90 19.94
CA GLU A 121 2.78 23.13 19.28
C GLU A 121 2.54 23.16 17.77
N GLN A 122 1.89 22.13 17.23
CA GLN A 122 1.50 22.00 15.82
C GLN A 122 2.64 22.17 14.83
N PHE A 123 3.74 21.44 15.01
CA PHE A 123 4.84 21.39 14.04
C PHE A 123 5.36 19.96 13.83
N ILE A 124 6.04 19.77 12.71
CA ILE A 124 6.80 18.56 12.41
C ILE A 124 8.27 18.88 12.22
N VAL A 125 9.13 17.90 12.50
CA VAL A 125 10.56 17.96 12.18
C VAL A 125 10.81 17.09 10.95
N VAL A 126 11.46 17.66 9.94
CA VAL A 126 11.72 17.01 8.66
C VAL A 126 13.22 16.97 8.41
N ARG A 127 13.75 15.81 8.07
CA ARG A 127 15.15 15.57 7.70
C ARG A 127 15.27 15.29 6.20
N SER A 128 16.25 15.89 5.54
CA SER A 128 16.61 15.54 4.17
C SER A 128 17.31 14.17 4.13
N LEU A 129 16.94 13.31 3.18
CA LEU A 129 17.62 12.03 2.91
C LEU A 129 18.79 12.17 1.94
N VAL A 130 18.92 13.34 1.29
CA VAL A 130 20.05 13.67 0.39
C VAL A 130 21.16 14.38 1.15
N ASN A 131 20.78 15.25 2.11
CA ASN A 131 21.72 15.96 3.00
C ASN A 131 21.27 15.75 4.44
N GLU A 132 21.76 14.70 5.09
CA GLU A 132 21.33 14.26 6.42
C GLU A 132 21.57 15.30 7.53
N ALA A 133 22.48 16.23 7.35
CA ALA A 133 22.71 17.34 8.29
C ALA A 133 21.60 18.40 8.24
N SER A 134 20.77 18.42 7.20
CA SER A 134 19.70 19.41 7.04
C SER A 134 18.41 18.92 7.71
N LYS A 135 18.03 19.64 8.77
CA LYS A 135 16.72 19.49 9.43
C LYS A 135 15.96 20.81 9.35
N ILE A 136 14.67 20.73 9.12
CA ILE A 136 13.76 21.87 9.10
C ILE A 136 12.55 21.58 9.99
N THR A 137 11.99 22.63 10.59
CA THR A 137 10.74 22.54 11.35
C THR A 137 9.64 23.24 10.56
N LEU A 138 8.50 22.58 10.40
CA LEU A 138 7.35 23.09 9.65
C LEU A 138 6.13 23.12 10.54
N ALA A 139 5.59 24.33 10.79
CA ALA A 139 4.31 24.49 11.45
C ALA A 139 3.15 24.14 10.52
N TYR A 140 2.07 23.60 11.07
CA TYR A 140 0.89 23.21 10.30
C TYR A 140 -0.41 23.73 10.93
N ARG A 141 -1.41 24.01 10.10
CA ARG A 141 -2.81 24.17 10.53
C ARG A 141 -3.42 22.80 10.83
N ASP A 142 -3.25 21.87 9.89
CA ASP A 142 -3.70 20.49 10.00
C ASP A 142 -2.63 19.56 9.42
N LEU A 143 -2.46 18.41 10.04
CA LEU A 143 -1.52 17.36 9.63
C LEU A 143 -2.27 16.12 9.19
N VAL A 144 -1.90 15.55 8.04
CA VAL A 144 -2.50 14.32 7.52
C VAL A 144 -1.44 13.24 7.37
N LEU A 145 -1.61 12.16 8.12
CA LEU A 145 -0.81 10.95 8.00
C LEU A 145 -1.36 10.09 6.87
N ALA A 146 -0.67 10.08 5.73
CA ALA A 146 -0.95 9.24 4.56
C ALA A 146 0.22 8.29 4.29
N THR A 147 0.82 7.75 5.37
CA THR A 147 2.08 7.00 5.41
C THR A 147 1.99 5.60 4.80
N GLY A 148 0.78 5.13 4.49
CA GLY A 148 0.57 3.86 3.80
C GLY A 148 0.86 2.64 4.67
N ALA A 149 1.47 1.61 4.08
CA ALA A 149 1.76 0.34 4.73
C ALA A 149 3.08 -0.23 4.21
N TYR A 150 3.69 -1.11 5.02
CA TYR A 150 4.85 -1.93 4.65
C TYR A 150 4.41 -3.31 4.18
N SER A 151 5.23 -3.97 3.37
CA SER A 151 5.10 -5.41 3.13
C SER A 151 5.36 -6.18 4.41
N ARG A 152 4.47 -7.12 4.74
CA ARG A 152 4.73 -8.07 5.82
C ARG A 152 5.83 -9.02 5.38
N LEU A 153 6.81 -9.23 6.24
CA LEU A 153 7.90 -10.19 6.02
C LEU A 153 7.76 -11.39 6.96
N LEU A 154 8.38 -12.51 6.58
CA LEU A 154 8.55 -13.64 7.49
C LEU A 154 9.55 -13.28 8.59
N PRO A 155 9.41 -13.84 9.80
CA PRO A 155 10.39 -13.63 10.88
C PRO A 155 11.81 -13.96 10.40
N ASN A 156 12.77 -13.11 10.75
CA ASN A 156 14.19 -13.29 10.43
C ASN A 156 14.53 -13.33 8.92
N LEU A 157 13.61 -12.92 8.04
CA LEU A 157 13.84 -12.81 6.60
C LEU A 157 14.02 -11.35 6.23
N ALA A 158 15.15 -11.03 5.59
CA ALA A 158 15.42 -9.69 5.03
C ALA A 158 15.26 -9.69 3.51
N VAL A 159 14.69 -8.63 2.98
CA VAL A 159 14.72 -8.32 1.55
C VAL A 159 16.17 -7.93 1.19
N ASN A 160 16.72 -8.51 0.13
CA ASN A 160 18.10 -8.25 -0.29
C ASN A 160 18.22 -7.68 -1.70
N HIS A 161 17.09 -7.47 -2.40
CA HIS A 161 16.99 -6.93 -3.77
C HIS A 161 17.83 -7.67 -4.84
N GLN A 162 18.30 -8.89 -4.52
CA GLN A 162 19.01 -9.78 -5.45
C GLN A 162 18.25 -11.08 -5.67
N THR A 163 17.78 -11.71 -4.58
CA THR A 163 17.06 -12.97 -4.62
C THR A 163 15.75 -12.93 -3.85
N ILE A 164 15.60 -12.04 -2.86
CA ILE A 164 14.41 -11.92 -2.02
C ILE A 164 13.85 -10.50 -2.14
N PHE A 165 12.60 -10.42 -2.59
CA PHE A 165 11.87 -9.19 -2.85
C PHE A 165 10.55 -9.15 -2.11
N ALA A 166 10.12 -7.94 -1.77
CA ALA A 166 8.76 -7.62 -1.37
C ALA A 166 8.36 -6.36 -2.12
N VAL A 167 7.37 -6.43 -2.99
CA VAL A 167 7.02 -5.32 -3.89
C VAL A 167 5.78 -4.60 -3.37
N ASN A 168 5.99 -3.39 -2.86
CA ASN A 168 4.96 -2.50 -2.34
C ASN A 168 5.10 -1.05 -2.84
N HIS A 169 6.28 -0.71 -3.39
CA HIS A 169 6.64 0.59 -3.96
C HIS A 169 7.22 0.44 -5.35
N LEU A 170 7.24 1.55 -6.11
CA LEU A 170 7.74 1.56 -7.48
C LEU A 170 9.23 1.19 -7.57
N ASP A 171 10.05 1.67 -6.64
CA ASP A 171 11.50 1.36 -6.63
C ASP A 171 11.77 -0.12 -6.33
N GLU A 172 10.96 -0.73 -5.46
CA GLU A 172 11.03 -2.18 -5.19
C GLU A 172 10.62 -2.99 -6.44
N TYR A 173 9.56 -2.56 -7.15
CA TYR A 173 9.18 -3.14 -8.43
C TYR A 173 10.27 -2.98 -9.48
N LYS A 174 10.91 -1.81 -9.56
CA LYS A 174 12.03 -1.53 -10.48
C LYS A 174 13.18 -2.50 -10.23
N SER A 175 13.59 -2.65 -8.98
CA SER A 175 14.64 -3.59 -8.59
C SER A 175 14.28 -5.04 -8.92
N PHE A 176 13.05 -5.46 -8.65
CA PHE A 176 12.53 -6.77 -9.00
C PHE A 176 12.53 -7.00 -10.52
N GLN A 177 12.00 -6.06 -11.31
CA GLN A 177 11.95 -6.17 -12.77
C GLN A 177 13.36 -6.20 -13.39
N GLN A 178 14.27 -5.38 -12.91
CA GLN A 178 15.67 -5.36 -13.36
C GLN A 178 16.33 -6.71 -13.11
N ARG A 179 16.21 -7.26 -11.89
CA ARG A 179 16.78 -8.57 -11.56
C ARG A 179 16.20 -9.69 -12.41
N LEU A 180 14.88 -9.72 -12.58
CA LEU A 180 14.20 -10.69 -13.41
C LEU A 180 14.70 -10.66 -14.86
N ASN A 181 14.84 -9.47 -15.45
CA ASN A 181 15.32 -9.28 -16.82
C ASN A 181 16.81 -9.69 -16.96
N THR A 182 17.64 -9.37 -15.95
CA THR A 182 19.04 -9.81 -15.93
C THR A 182 19.13 -11.33 -15.94
N LEU A 183 18.38 -12.03 -15.09
CA LEU A 183 18.39 -13.49 -15.06
C LEU A 183 17.89 -14.11 -16.36
N LYS A 184 16.83 -13.56 -16.97
CA LYS A 184 16.34 -14.01 -18.29
C LYS A 184 17.39 -13.89 -19.37
N SER A 185 18.24 -12.87 -19.35
CA SER A 185 19.31 -12.70 -20.34
C SER A 185 20.52 -13.60 -20.11
N GLN A 186 20.76 -14.02 -18.87
CA GLN A 186 21.92 -14.82 -18.49
C GLN A 186 21.67 -16.34 -18.50
N LYS A 187 20.41 -16.77 -18.29
CA LYS A 187 20.06 -18.20 -18.16
C LYS A 187 19.51 -18.74 -19.45
N SER A 188 19.95 -19.93 -19.81
CA SER A 188 19.36 -20.75 -20.90
C SER A 188 18.11 -21.52 -20.46
N ALA A 189 17.90 -21.68 -19.15
CA ALA A 189 16.72 -22.31 -18.55
C ALA A 189 15.76 -21.23 -18.01
N PRO A 190 14.46 -21.55 -17.87
CA PRO A 190 13.50 -20.62 -17.30
C PRO A 190 13.91 -20.10 -15.92
N VAL A 191 13.66 -18.80 -15.65
CA VAL A 191 13.85 -18.21 -14.32
C VAL A 191 12.78 -18.75 -13.38
N LYS A 192 13.19 -19.34 -12.27
CA LYS A 192 12.29 -19.90 -11.26
C LYS A 192 11.92 -18.82 -10.24
N VAL A 193 10.67 -18.40 -10.24
CA VAL A 193 10.14 -17.42 -9.27
C VAL A 193 9.25 -18.15 -8.26
N ALA A 194 9.60 -18.07 -6.99
CA ALA A 194 8.76 -18.53 -5.89
C ALA A 194 8.02 -17.34 -5.27
N ILE A 195 6.70 -17.44 -5.14
CA ILE A 195 5.85 -16.43 -4.48
C ILE A 195 5.40 -17.00 -3.15
N ILE A 196 5.69 -16.30 -2.06
CA ILE A 196 5.24 -16.67 -0.72
C ILE A 196 3.99 -15.88 -0.38
N GLY A 197 2.86 -16.59 -0.32
CA GLY A 197 1.52 -16.05 -0.10
C GLY A 197 0.63 -16.17 -1.33
N ALA A 198 -0.48 -16.91 -1.22
CA ALA A 198 -1.54 -17.04 -2.22
C ALA A 198 -2.71 -16.08 -1.93
N GLY A 199 -2.42 -14.91 -1.33
CA GLY A 199 -3.35 -13.80 -1.19
C GLY A 199 -3.55 -13.03 -2.49
N LEU A 200 -4.23 -11.87 -2.41
CA LEU A 200 -4.57 -11.04 -3.57
C LEU A 200 -3.33 -10.68 -4.39
N ILE A 201 -2.32 -10.10 -3.76
CA ILE A 201 -1.08 -9.66 -4.43
C ILE A 201 -0.31 -10.84 -5.01
N GLY A 202 -0.19 -11.95 -4.26
CA GLY A 202 0.53 -13.13 -4.74
C GLY A 202 -0.11 -13.77 -5.96
N CYS A 203 -1.44 -13.90 -5.99
CA CYS A 203 -2.18 -14.42 -7.14
C CYS A 203 -2.10 -13.48 -8.36
N GLU A 204 -2.15 -12.15 -8.15
CA GLU A 204 -1.98 -11.17 -9.23
C GLU A 204 -0.58 -11.25 -9.84
N PHE A 205 0.49 -11.25 -9.02
CA PHE A 205 1.85 -11.43 -9.53
C PHE A 205 2.07 -12.79 -10.21
N ALA A 206 1.51 -13.87 -9.65
CA ALA A 206 1.59 -15.19 -10.28
C ALA A 206 0.99 -15.16 -11.69
N ASN A 207 -0.20 -14.57 -11.85
CA ASN A 207 -0.85 -14.44 -13.14
C ASN A 207 -0.09 -13.49 -14.08
N ASP A 208 0.46 -12.39 -13.57
CA ASP A 208 1.20 -11.39 -14.35
C ASP A 208 2.49 -11.98 -14.93
N LEU A 209 3.26 -12.70 -14.13
CA LEU A 209 4.54 -13.29 -14.54
C LEU A 209 4.39 -14.40 -15.59
N ILE A 210 3.34 -15.22 -15.48
CA ILE A 210 3.09 -16.27 -16.48
C ILE A 210 2.40 -15.73 -17.76
N GLY A 211 1.77 -14.57 -17.69
CA GLY A 211 1.05 -13.97 -18.83
C GLY A 211 1.95 -13.65 -20.05
N GLN A 212 3.26 -13.63 -19.89
CA GLN A 212 4.25 -13.52 -20.97
C GLN A 212 4.55 -14.85 -21.66
N ASN A 213 4.16 -15.97 -21.09
CA ASN A 213 4.42 -17.31 -21.66
C ASN A 213 3.44 -17.66 -22.79
N THR A 214 3.04 -16.68 -23.63
CA THR A 214 2.07 -16.88 -24.71
C THR A 214 2.73 -17.45 -25.97
N GLY A 215 2.33 -18.64 -26.39
CA GLY A 215 2.70 -19.25 -27.67
C GLY A 215 3.62 -20.46 -27.54
N ASN A 216 4.05 -21.03 -28.70
CA ASN A 216 4.88 -22.23 -28.82
C ASN A 216 6.36 -22.06 -28.37
N GLN A 217 6.69 -21.00 -27.64
CA GLN A 217 8.02 -20.79 -27.07
C GLN A 217 8.13 -21.44 -25.69
N THR A 218 9.31 -21.98 -25.38
CA THR A 218 9.64 -22.42 -24.01
C THR A 218 9.43 -21.26 -23.05
N ALA A 219 8.73 -21.51 -21.94
CA ALA A 219 8.45 -20.49 -20.93
C ALA A 219 9.76 -19.87 -20.40
N ASP A 220 9.87 -18.55 -20.44
CA ASP A 220 11.03 -17.83 -19.87
C ASP A 220 11.01 -17.79 -18.34
N ILE A 221 9.85 -17.97 -17.75
CA ILE A 221 9.63 -17.91 -16.31
C ILE A 221 8.75 -19.07 -15.87
N THR A 222 9.10 -19.70 -14.75
CA THR A 222 8.23 -20.63 -14.04
C THR A 222 7.87 -20.04 -12.69
N VAL A 223 6.60 -20.20 -12.28
CA VAL A 223 6.08 -19.62 -11.04
C VAL A 223 5.58 -20.73 -10.12
N ALA A 224 6.08 -20.72 -8.87
CA ALA A 224 5.61 -21.56 -7.79
C ALA A 224 5.03 -20.68 -6.67
N VAL A 225 3.83 -20.99 -6.18
CA VAL A 225 3.16 -20.23 -5.12
C VAL A 225 3.01 -21.09 -3.88
N PHE A 226 3.51 -20.60 -2.73
CA PHE A 226 3.48 -21.26 -1.43
C PHE A 226 2.51 -20.56 -0.49
N ASP A 227 1.65 -21.30 0.19
CA ASP A 227 0.75 -20.76 1.21
C ASP A 227 0.39 -21.80 2.26
N LYS A 228 0.19 -21.35 3.50
CA LYS A 228 -0.34 -22.19 4.60
C LYS A 228 -1.79 -22.59 4.40
N ALA A 229 -2.56 -21.75 3.72
CA ALA A 229 -3.95 -22.04 3.42
C ALA A 229 -4.07 -23.15 2.36
N ALA A 230 -5.13 -23.93 2.45
CA ALA A 230 -5.41 -25.03 1.51
C ALA A 230 -5.86 -24.56 0.12
N ARG A 231 -6.08 -23.26 -0.08
CA ARG A 231 -6.53 -22.68 -1.35
C ARG A 231 -6.14 -21.20 -1.46
N PRO A 232 -5.99 -20.66 -2.68
CA PRO A 232 -5.73 -19.23 -2.86
C PRO A 232 -6.91 -18.39 -2.39
N LEU A 233 -6.61 -17.16 -1.96
CA LEU A 233 -7.57 -16.16 -1.49
C LEU A 233 -8.54 -16.71 -0.42
N SER A 234 -8.07 -17.60 0.45
CA SER A 234 -8.88 -18.31 1.44
C SER A 234 -9.66 -17.41 2.39
N GLN A 235 -9.17 -16.18 2.60
CA GLN A 235 -9.81 -15.16 3.46
C GLN A 235 -10.87 -14.33 2.72
N GLN A 236 -10.81 -14.27 1.39
CA GLN A 236 -11.67 -13.42 0.56
C GLN A 236 -12.71 -14.20 -0.24
N LEU A 237 -12.43 -15.47 -0.56
CA LEU A 237 -13.25 -16.27 -1.45
C LEU A 237 -13.90 -17.45 -0.72
N PRO A 238 -15.17 -17.78 -1.00
CA PRO A 238 -15.75 -19.09 -0.70
C PRO A 238 -14.91 -20.20 -1.36
N SER A 239 -14.97 -21.40 -0.78
CA SER A 239 -14.14 -22.53 -1.23
C SER A 239 -14.26 -22.80 -2.73
N GLN A 240 -15.48 -22.81 -3.27
CA GLN A 240 -15.73 -23.08 -4.70
C GLN A 240 -15.03 -22.06 -5.62
N ALA A 241 -15.11 -20.77 -5.31
CA ALA A 241 -14.45 -19.74 -6.09
C ALA A 241 -12.91 -19.79 -5.95
N GLY A 242 -12.40 -20.13 -4.75
CA GLY A 242 -10.97 -20.33 -4.54
C GLY A 242 -10.38 -21.50 -5.34
N VAL A 243 -11.09 -22.64 -5.39
CA VAL A 243 -10.70 -23.79 -6.21
C VAL A 243 -10.69 -23.41 -7.69
N MET A 244 -11.74 -22.73 -8.16
CA MET A 244 -11.82 -22.29 -9.56
C MET A 244 -10.66 -21.36 -9.94
N LEU A 245 -10.25 -20.44 -9.06
CA LEU A 245 -9.06 -19.61 -9.28
C LEU A 245 -7.78 -20.46 -9.34
N GLN A 246 -7.64 -21.42 -8.42
CA GLN A 246 -6.50 -22.33 -8.43
C GLN A 246 -6.39 -23.08 -9.73
N ASP A 247 -7.50 -23.66 -10.21
CA ASP A 247 -7.53 -24.42 -11.46
C ASP A 247 -7.16 -23.54 -12.66
N ALA A 248 -7.70 -22.32 -12.74
CA ALA A 248 -7.40 -21.38 -13.83
C ALA A 248 -5.92 -20.98 -13.85
N LEU A 249 -5.33 -20.67 -12.69
CA LEU A 249 -3.91 -20.32 -12.59
C LEU A 249 -3.01 -21.53 -12.86
N THR A 250 -3.39 -22.74 -12.41
CA THR A 250 -2.66 -23.99 -12.68
C THR A 250 -2.69 -24.31 -14.17
N GLN A 251 -3.83 -24.17 -14.84
CA GLN A 251 -3.94 -24.34 -16.29
C GLN A 251 -3.09 -23.34 -17.07
N SER A 252 -2.86 -22.16 -16.49
CA SER A 252 -1.97 -21.13 -17.05
C SER A 252 -0.49 -21.39 -16.76
N GLY A 253 -0.13 -22.40 -15.96
CA GLY A 253 1.26 -22.79 -15.67
C GLY A 253 1.78 -22.45 -14.28
N VAL A 254 0.94 -21.97 -13.36
CA VAL A 254 1.34 -21.77 -11.95
C VAL A 254 1.36 -23.09 -11.20
N VAL A 255 2.43 -23.37 -10.47
CA VAL A 255 2.53 -24.51 -9.57
C VAL A 255 2.18 -24.07 -8.15
N PHE A 256 1.23 -24.76 -7.49
CA PHE A 256 0.82 -24.43 -6.12
C PHE A 256 1.36 -25.43 -5.10
N TYR A 257 1.92 -24.92 -4.03
CA TYR A 257 2.30 -25.61 -2.81
C TYR A 257 1.42 -25.05 -1.66
N LEU A 258 0.18 -25.51 -1.61
CA LEU A 258 -0.82 -25.08 -0.61
C LEU A 258 -0.84 -26.03 0.58
N GLY A 259 -1.32 -25.55 1.74
CA GLY A 259 -1.26 -26.28 3.00
C GLY A 259 0.18 -26.56 3.46
N THR A 260 1.11 -25.67 3.11
CA THR A 260 2.54 -25.83 3.43
C THR A 260 2.98 -24.84 4.49
N ASP A 261 3.79 -25.32 5.43
CA ASP A 261 4.52 -24.50 6.39
C ASP A 261 5.96 -24.32 5.93
N ILE A 262 6.33 -23.07 5.61
CA ILE A 262 7.72 -22.74 5.30
C ILE A 262 8.52 -22.68 6.59
N THR A 263 9.50 -23.57 6.70
CA THR A 263 10.35 -23.71 7.88
C THR A 263 11.63 -22.89 7.79
N ARG A 264 12.16 -22.72 6.56
CA ARG A 264 13.40 -21.96 6.33
C ARG A 264 13.46 -21.41 4.89
N ILE A 265 14.05 -20.24 4.75
CA ILE A 265 14.48 -19.66 3.47
C ILE A 265 15.97 -19.32 3.62
N THR A 266 16.80 -19.85 2.71
CA THR A 266 18.26 -19.68 2.75
C THR A 266 18.75 -19.20 1.39
N THR A 267 19.49 -18.10 1.36
CA THR A 267 20.17 -17.64 0.16
C THR A 267 21.47 -18.40 -0.02
N ASN A 268 21.66 -19.04 -1.18
CA ASN A 268 22.87 -19.75 -1.56
C ASN A 268 23.74 -18.80 -2.41
N VAL A 269 24.85 -18.35 -1.86
CA VAL A 269 25.83 -17.52 -2.57
C VAL A 269 26.94 -18.42 -3.11
N ASN A 270 27.20 -18.35 -4.41
CA ASN A 270 28.29 -19.11 -5.01
C ASN A 270 29.62 -18.37 -4.77
N THR A 271 30.40 -18.81 -3.80
CA THR A 271 31.62 -18.15 -3.33
C THR A 271 32.79 -18.20 -4.34
N ASN A 272 32.62 -18.88 -5.47
CA ASN A 272 33.67 -19.08 -6.47
C ASN A 272 33.77 -17.98 -7.54
N ASN A 273 32.81 -17.01 -7.57
CA ASN A 273 32.84 -15.86 -8.48
C ASN A 273 32.57 -14.59 -7.67
N ASP A 274 33.39 -13.55 -7.88
CA ASP A 274 33.26 -12.23 -7.23
C ASP A 274 31.96 -11.47 -7.58
N THR A 275 31.14 -11.99 -8.46
CA THR A 275 29.80 -11.45 -8.78
C THR A 275 28.73 -12.35 -8.21
N ASN A 276 27.86 -11.81 -7.33
CA ASN A 276 26.70 -12.50 -6.75
C ASN A 276 25.60 -12.86 -7.78
N ASP A 277 25.94 -12.89 -9.08
CA ASP A 277 24.98 -13.01 -10.17
C ASP A 277 24.26 -14.36 -10.24
N ASN A 278 24.82 -15.42 -9.63
CA ASN A 278 24.26 -16.77 -9.62
C ASN A 278 23.71 -17.20 -8.26
N ALA A 279 23.37 -16.26 -7.38
CA ALA A 279 22.76 -16.60 -6.12
C ALA A 279 21.34 -17.20 -6.34
N THR A 280 21.04 -18.28 -5.64
CA THR A 280 19.71 -18.92 -5.59
C THR A 280 19.17 -18.93 -4.17
N VAL A 281 17.92 -19.31 -4.02
CA VAL A 281 17.25 -19.42 -2.71
C VAL A 281 16.70 -20.82 -2.55
N THR A 282 17.06 -21.47 -1.45
CA THR A 282 16.42 -22.74 -1.03
C THR A 282 15.30 -22.43 -0.04
N ILE A 283 14.09 -22.84 -0.39
CA ILE A 283 12.91 -22.80 0.47
C ILE A 283 12.71 -24.21 1.03
N SER A 284 12.82 -24.36 2.35
CA SER A 284 12.49 -25.60 3.07
C SER A 284 11.08 -25.47 3.63
N PHE A 285 10.25 -26.47 3.43
CA PHE A 285 8.85 -26.48 3.86
C PHE A 285 8.38 -27.88 4.21
N ASP A 286 7.39 -27.94 5.08
CA ASP A 286 6.73 -29.19 5.44
C ASP A 286 5.38 -29.29 4.72
N ARG A 287 5.13 -30.44 4.11
CA ARG A 287 3.88 -30.80 3.46
C ARG A 287 3.58 -32.26 3.70
N ASP A 288 2.36 -32.59 4.10
CA ASP A 288 1.91 -33.96 4.38
C ASP A 288 2.86 -34.71 5.35
N ASN A 289 3.36 -34.01 6.39
CA ASN A 289 4.35 -34.46 7.36
C ASN A 289 5.71 -34.86 6.75
N GLN A 290 6.04 -34.36 5.60
CA GLN A 290 7.34 -34.56 4.94
C GLN A 290 8.04 -33.23 4.72
N SER A 291 9.29 -33.13 5.12
CA SER A 291 10.17 -32.01 4.82
C SER A 291 10.63 -32.07 3.35
N GLN A 292 10.42 -31.00 2.64
CA GLN A 292 10.77 -30.83 1.22
C GLN A 292 11.55 -29.54 1.02
N THR A 293 12.25 -29.46 -0.11
CA THR A 293 12.96 -28.25 -0.51
C THR A 293 12.59 -27.86 -1.93
N PHE A 294 12.58 -26.56 -2.19
CA PHE A 294 12.40 -25.98 -3.52
C PHE A 294 13.51 -24.95 -3.76
N GLU A 295 14.13 -24.99 -4.94
CA GLU A 295 15.14 -24.02 -5.35
C GLU A 295 14.55 -23.01 -6.30
N ALA A 296 14.70 -21.71 -5.96
CA ALA A 296 14.25 -20.58 -6.76
C ALA A 296 15.41 -19.62 -7.07
N ASP A 297 15.29 -18.90 -8.17
CA ASP A 297 16.19 -17.79 -8.53
C ASP A 297 15.75 -16.47 -7.84
N ILE A 298 14.45 -16.32 -7.69
CA ILE A 298 13.81 -15.17 -7.04
C ILE A 298 12.72 -15.66 -6.10
N VAL A 299 12.66 -15.07 -4.91
CA VAL A 299 11.55 -15.20 -3.97
C VAL A 299 10.85 -13.85 -3.85
N LEU A 300 9.53 -13.83 -4.10
CA LEU A 300 8.66 -12.67 -3.91
C LEU A 300 7.78 -12.90 -2.67
N ILE A 301 7.90 -12.05 -1.66
CA ILE A 301 7.10 -12.13 -0.44
C ILE A 301 5.81 -11.35 -0.64
N ALA A 302 4.65 -12.02 -0.52
CA ALA A 302 3.31 -11.46 -0.75
C ALA A 302 2.31 -11.90 0.35
N ILE A 303 2.76 -11.94 1.62
CA ILE A 303 1.98 -12.42 2.78
C ILE A 303 1.16 -11.33 3.47
N GLY A 304 0.89 -10.23 2.78
CA GLY A 304 0.04 -9.13 3.23
C GLY A 304 0.81 -7.88 3.63
N LEU A 305 0.09 -6.94 4.25
CA LEU A 305 0.59 -5.61 4.60
C LEU A 305 0.55 -5.39 6.12
N VAL A 306 1.41 -4.49 6.58
CA VAL A 306 1.40 -3.94 7.95
C VAL A 306 1.26 -2.43 7.82
N ALA A 307 0.24 -1.85 8.46
CA ALA A 307 0.02 -0.41 8.46
C ALA A 307 1.25 0.33 9.00
N ASN A 308 1.68 1.38 8.29
CA ASN A 308 2.78 2.22 8.76
C ASN A 308 2.26 3.19 9.82
N THR A 309 2.50 2.84 11.08
CA THR A 309 2.06 3.61 12.26
C THR A 309 3.21 4.23 13.05
N ASP A 310 4.44 4.17 12.54
CA ASP A 310 5.66 4.54 13.27
C ASP A 310 5.63 5.98 13.76
N LEU A 311 5.29 6.93 12.90
CA LEU A 311 5.17 8.34 13.28
C LEU A 311 4.04 8.60 14.30
N ALA A 312 2.91 7.90 14.15
CA ALA A 312 1.81 8.01 15.09
C ALA A 312 2.19 7.48 16.47
N ALA A 313 2.92 6.36 16.52
CA ALA A 313 3.42 5.79 17.76
C ALA A 313 4.42 6.72 18.47
N LEU A 314 5.36 7.32 17.72
CA LEU A 314 6.33 8.28 18.25
C LEU A 314 5.63 9.53 18.83
N ALA A 315 4.56 9.99 18.20
CA ALA A 315 3.76 11.14 18.64
C ALA A 315 2.67 10.78 19.67
N ASN A 316 2.68 9.57 20.24
CA ASN A 316 1.66 9.06 21.16
C ASN A 316 0.23 9.11 20.62
N ILE A 317 0.05 9.10 19.31
CA ILE A 317 -1.26 9.00 18.65
C ILE A 317 -1.76 7.56 18.75
N ALA A 318 -3.04 7.39 19.08
CA ALA A 318 -3.63 6.08 19.30
C ALA A 318 -3.57 5.18 18.06
N ILE A 319 -3.03 3.97 18.21
CA ILE A 319 -2.98 2.93 17.18
C ILE A 319 -3.87 1.74 17.57
N ALA A 320 -4.38 1.02 16.58
CA ALA A 320 -5.13 -0.21 16.80
C ALA A 320 -4.14 -1.36 17.05
N SER A 321 -4.44 -2.16 18.08
CA SER A 321 -3.69 -3.38 18.38
C SER A 321 -4.63 -4.58 18.35
N SER A 322 -4.08 -5.76 18.09
CA SER A 322 -4.83 -7.03 18.02
C SER A 322 -5.61 -7.40 19.30
N GLN A 323 -5.42 -6.66 20.39
CA GLN A 323 -6.06 -6.92 21.68
C GLN A 323 -7.40 -6.18 21.88
N HIS A 324 -7.77 -5.25 20.99
CA HIS A 324 -9.01 -4.46 21.14
C HIS A 324 -9.93 -4.66 19.93
N ILE A 325 -10.81 -5.65 19.99
CA ILE A 325 -11.96 -5.75 19.07
C ILE A 325 -13.01 -4.77 19.62
N ASN A 326 -13.33 -3.73 18.86
CA ASN A 326 -14.44 -2.84 19.23
C ASN A 326 -15.77 -3.53 18.80
N PRO A 327 -16.62 -3.96 19.75
CA PRO A 327 -17.85 -4.70 19.43
C PRO A 327 -18.96 -3.81 18.83
N THR A 328 -18.76 -2.50 18.78
CA THR A 328 -19.82 -1.54 18.44
C THR A 328 -20.02 -1.33 16.93
N ILE A 329 -19.10 -1.84 16.08
CA ILE A 329 -19.15 -1.61 14.63
C ILE A 329 -19.50 -2.91 13.93
N THR A 330 -20.78 -3.06 13.62
CA THR A 330 -21.37 -4.31 13.12
C THR A 330 -21.40 -4.42 11.59
N HIS A 331 -21.24 -3.30 10.86
CA HIS A 331 -21.48 -3.27 9.40
C HIS A 331 -20.21 -3.32 8.54
N LEU A 332 -19.04 -3.06 9.10
CA LEU A 332 -17.78 -3.11 8.35
C LEU A 332 -17.22 -4.54 8.28
N PRO A 333 -16.52 -4.92 7.20
CA PRO A 333 -15.89 -6.23 7.09
C PRO A 333 -14.93 -6.51 8.25
N LYS A 334 -14.86 -7.77 8.69
CA LYS A 334 -13.88 -8.20 9.70
C LYS A 334 -12.48 -7.97 9.15
N THR A 335 -11.66 -7.23 9.88
CA THR A 335 -10.30 -6.92 9.49
C THR A 335 -9.31 -7.18 10.62
N VAL A 336 -8.04 -7.34 10.26
CA VAL A 336 -6.97 -7.38 11.25
C VAL A 336 -6.91 -6.04 11.98
N GLN A 337 -6.84 -6.08 13.31
CA GLN A 337 -6.74 -4.85 14.10
C GLN A 337 -5.32 -4.28 14.00
N GLN A 338 -5.15 -3.30 13.14
CA GLN A 338 -3.92 -2.53 12.94
C GLN A 338 -4.25 -1.16 12.34
N GLY A 339 -3.29 -0.26 12.36
CA GLY A 339 -3.42 1.09 11.80
C GLY A 339 -3.65 2.18 12.85
N ILE A 340 -3.55 3.42 12.41
CA ILE A 340 -3.79 4.61 13.22
C ILE A 340 -5.30 4.71 13.47
N LYS A 341 -5.73 4.73 14.73
CA LYS A 341 -7.15 4.84 15.05
C LYS A 341 -7.68 6.20 14.64
N VAL A 342 -8.74 6.20 13.86
CA VAL A 342 -9.49 7.42 13.51
C VAL A 342 -10.98 7.19 13.65
N ASP A 343 -11.69 8.27 13.93
CA ASP A 343 -13.14 8.31 13.99
C ASP A 343 -13.78 8.36 12.58
N ALA A 344 -15.09 8.60 12.50
CA ALA A 344 -15.81 8.73 11.24
C ALA A 344 -15.44 10.00 10.45
N TYR A 345 -14.79 10.97 11.07
CA TYR A 345 -14.29 12.20 10.46
C TYR A 345 -12.81 12.10 10.06
N LEU A 346 -12.20 10.92 10.25
CA LEU A 346 -10.79 10.63 10.01
C LEU A 346 -9.83 11.35 10.98
N ALA A 347 -10.37 11.91 12.08
CA ALA A 347 -9.59 12.54 13.14
C ALA A 347 -8.94 11.46 14.03
N THR A 348 -7.67 11.66 14.38
CA THR A 348 -6.93 10.83 15.32
C THR A 348 -7.25 11.19 16.77
N SER A 349 -6.52 10.60 17.71
CA SER A 349 -6.60 10.99 19.14
C SER A 349 -5.97 12.36 19.45
N SER A 350 -5.31 12.99 18.50
CA SER A 350 -4.70 14.31 18.63
C SER A 350 -5.42 15.32 17.76
N GLU A 351 -5.71 16.51 18.30
CA GLU A 351 -6.36 17.60 17.55
C GLU A 351 -5.54 18.01 16.34
N HIS A 352 -6.21 18.41 15.26
CA HIS A 352 -5.57 18.82 14.01
C HIS A 352 -4.72 17.76 13.31
N ILE A 353 -4.79 16.48 13.75
CA ILE A 353 -4.08 15.38 13.12
C ILE A 353 -5.07 14.33 12.63
N TYR A 354 -4.97 13.99 11.34
CA TYR A 354 -5.83 13.06 10.62
C TYR A 354 -5.02 11.90 10.05
N ALA A 355 -5.65 10.76 9.76
CA ALA A 355 -5.01 9.67 9.02
C ALA A 355 -5.94 9.11 7.95
N ILE A 356 -5.35 8.79 6.78
CA ILE A 356 -6.06 8.23 5.62
C ILE A 356 -5.23 7.18 4.88
N GLY A 357 -5.90 6.33 4.12
CA GLY A 357 -5.26 5.29 3.29
C GLY A 357 -4.86 4.07 4.10
N ASP A 358 -3.83 3.37 3.61
CA ASP A 358 -3.41 2.07 4.16
C ASP A 358 -2.82 2.14 5.58
N CYS A 359 -2.57 3.33 6.14
CA CYS A 359 -2.17 3.48 7.53
C CYS A 359 -3.34 3.66 8.49
N ALA A 360 -4.55 3.97 8.01
CA ALA A 360 -5.70 4.31 8.83
C ALA A 360 -6.57 3.10 9.22
N ASN A 361 -7.02 3.10 10.47
CA ASN A 361 -8.04 2.20 11.00
C ASN A 361 -9.28 3.04 11.32
N VAL A 362 -10.24 3.06 10.39
CA VAL A 362 -11.44 3.89 10.49
C VAL A 362 -12.50 3.15 11.30
N MET A 363 -12.88 3.72 12.42
CA MET A 363 -13.94 3.17 13.28
C MET A 363 -13.71 1.68 13.64
N GLY A 364 -12.46 1.23 13.78
CA GLY A 364 -12.10 -0.16 14.06
C GLY A 364 -11.96 -1.05 12.83
N SER A 365 -12.09 -0.52 11.63
CA SER A 365 -11.91 -1.27 10.39
C SER A 365 -10.65 -0.85 9.64
N TYR A 366 -9.82 -1.82 9.27
CA TYR A 366 -8.63 -1.65 8.46
C TYR A 366 -8.90 -2.15 7.03
N MET A 367 -8.93 -1.25 6.07
CA MET A 367 -9.30 -1.56 4.69
C MET A 367 -8.28 -0.98 3.70
N PRO A 368 -7.14 -1.65 3.46
CA PRO A 368 -6.09 -1.19 2.57
C PRO A 368 -6.46 -1.43 1.09
N TYR A 369 -7.49 -0.76 0.62
CA TYR A 369 -8.00 -0.84 -0.75
C TYR A 369 -8.20 0.55 -1.34
N VAL A 370 -8.28 0.62 -2.67
CA VAL A 370 -8.39 1.89 -3.41
C VAL A 370 -9.69 2.64 -3.10
N MET A 371 -10.83 1.95 -3.08
CA MET A 371 -12.13 2.63 -2.88
C MET A 371 -12.27 3.27 -1.49
N PRO A 372 -11.92 2.60 -0.38
CA PRO A 372 -11.89 3.23 0.94
C PRO A 372 -11.06 4.49 0.99
N LEU A 373 -9.80 4.45 0.52
CA LEU A 373 -8.92 5.62 0.56
C LEU A 373 -9.46 6.79 -0.27
N MET A 374 -10.11 6.53 -1.41
CA MET A 374 -10.72 7.60 -2.22
C MET A 374 -11.89 8.27 -1.49
N ASN A 375 -12.71 7.49 -0.78
CA ASN A 375 -13.81 8.04 0.02
C ASN A 375 -13.30 8.81 1.23
N GLN A 376 -12.26 8.33 1.90
CA GLN A 376 -11.55 9.04 2.98
C GLN A 376 -11.02 10.39 2.48
N ALA A 377 -10.28 10.40 1.37
CA ALA A 377 -9.71 11.62 0.81
C ALA A 377 -10.79 12.65 0.44
N LYS A 378 -11.92 12.21 -0.13
CA LYS A 378 -13.06 13.09 -0.45
C LYS A 378 -13.72 13.70 0.79
N ALA A 379 -13.92 12.90 1.84
CA ALA A 379 -14.52 13.37 3.08
C ALA A 379 -13.58 14.35 3.80
N LEU A 380 -12.31 13.98 3.94
CA LEU A 380 -11.32 14.80 4.60
C LEU A 380 -11.07 16.12 3.86
N ALA A 381 -11.06 16.11 2.53
CA ALA A 381 -10.91 17.34 1.75
C ALA A 381 -12.00 18.35 2.06
N LYS A 382 -13.26 17.93 2.24
CA LYS A 382 -14.37 18.82 2.63
C LYS A 382 -14.18 19.39 4.02
N THR A 383 -13.71 18.57 4.97
CA THR A 383 -13.40 19.00 6.33
C THR A 383 -12.27 20.04 6.36
N LEU A 384 -11.20 19.82 5.57
CA LEU A 384 -10.03 20.69 5.60
C LEU A 384 -10.14 21.94 4.72
N ALA A 385 -11.04 21.94 3.73
CA ALA A 385 -11.19 23.07 2.80
C ALA A 385 -11.72 24.34 3.48
N ASP A 386 -12.60 24.19 4.46
CA ASP A 386 -13.17 25.30 5.22
C ASP A 386 -13.31 24.91 6.70
N PRO A 387 -12.45 25.46 7.58
CA PRO A 387 -12.47 25.16 9.01
C PRO A 387 -13.73 25.65 9.75
N ASN A 388 -14.54 26.51 9.12
CA ASN A 388 -15.79 26.99 9.70
C ASN A 388 -16.99 26.07 9.42
N MET A 389 -16.81 25.08 8.54
CA MET A 389 -17.83 24.10 8.22
C MET A 389 -17.75 22.90 9.16
N ALA A 390 -18.91 22.27 9.42
CA ALA A 390 -18.92 21.03 10.19
C ALA A 390 -18.11 19.93 9.48
N PRO A 391 -17.32 19.12 10.21
CA PRO A 391 -16.55 18.02 9.63
C PRO A 391 -17.44 17.06 8.86
N THR A 392 -16.92 16.52 7.76
CA THR A 392 -17.64 15.58 6.90
C THR A 392 -17.29 14.15 7.29
N LYS A 393 -18.31 13.35 7.61
CA LYS A 393 -18.11 11.90 7.84
C LYS A 393 -17.70 11.19 6.56
N VAL A 394 -16.81 10.20 6.71
CA VAL A 394 -16.54 9.27 5.61
C VAL A 394 -17.74 8.36 5.39
N ALA A 395 -18.14 8.19 4.13
CA ALA A 395 -19.15 7.23 3.73
C ALA A 395 -18.51 6.04 3.02
N TYR A 396 -18.90 4.84 3.39
CA TYR A 396 -18.48 3.61 2.75
C TYR A 396 -19.69 2.90 2.14
N PRO A 397 -20.02 3.17 0.87
CA PRO A 397 -20.95 2.33 0.14
C PRO A 397 -20.37 0.92 -0.02
N ALA A 398 -21.13 0.01 -0.56
CA ALA A 398 -20.62 -1.30 -0.96
C ALA A 398 -19.45 -1.11 -1.97
N MET A 399 -18.25 -1.60 -1.63
CA MET A 399 -17.01 -1.36 -2.38
C MET A 399 -16.40 -2.66 -2.88
N PRO A 400 -16.87 -3.22 -4.01
CA PRO A 400 -16.33 -4.46 -4.55
C PRO A 400 -14.89 -4.25 -5.05
N VAL A 401 -14.03 -5.22 -4.72
CA VAL A 401 -12.62 -5.27 -5.11
C VAL A 401 -12.49 -6.13 -6.36
N ALA A 402 -11.90 -5.57 -7.42
CA ALA A 402 -11.50 -6.34 -8.61
C ALA A 402 -10.11 -6.93 -8.38
N ILE A 403 -9.99 -8.25 -8.54
CA ILE A 403 -8.73 -8.98 -8.48
C ILE A 403 -8.22 -9.18 -9.90
N LYS A 404 -7.02 -8.71 -10.16
CA LYS A 404 -6.43 -8.65 -11.52
C LYS A 404 -5.76 -9.98 -11.89
N THR A 405 -6.57 -11.00 -12.08
CA THR A 405 -6.18 -12.32 -12.57
C THR A 405 -6.83 -12.59 -13.93
N PRO A 406 -6.23 -12.16 -15.05
CA PRO A 406 -6.80 -12.37 -16.40
C PRO A 406 -7.19 -13.81 -16.74
N SER A 407 -6.50 -14.80 -16.15
CA SER A 407 -6.86 -16.23 -16.31
C SER A 407 -8.24 -16.55 -15.76
N LEU A 408 -8.66 -15.87 -14.69
CA LEU A 408 -10.02 -15.87 -14.16
C LEU A 408 -10.30 -14.49 -13.54
N PRO A 409 -10.92 -13.55 -14.26
CA PRO A 409 -11.29 -12.26 -13.69
C PRO A 409 -12.24 -12.42 -12.50
N LEU A 410 -11.90 -11.77 -11.38
CA LEU A 410 -12.67 -11.86 -10.14
C LEU A 410 -13.10 -10.48 -9.67
N VAL A 411 -14.33 -10.38 -9.15
CA VAL A 411 -14.80 -9.22 -8.39
C VAL A 411 -15.39 -9.73 -7.08
N VAL A 412 -14.91 -9.21 -5.97
CA VAL A 412 -15.32 -9.65 -4.64
C VAL A 412 -15.86 -8.47 -3.86
N LEU A 413 -17.06 -8.61 -3.33
CA LEU A 413 -17.57 -7.76 -2.27
C LEU A 413 -17.59 -8.59 -0.98
N PRO A 414 -16.70 -8.31 -0.02
CA PRO A 414 -16.68 -9.03 1.25
C PRO A 414 -18.01 -8.93 2.00
N VAL A 415 -18.35 -9.98 2.71
CA VAL A 415 -19.51 -9.97 3.59
C VAL A 415 -19.29 -9.02 4.76
N SER A 416 -20.33 -8.29 5.16
CA SER A 416 -20.31 -7.44 6.36
C SER A 416 -19.86 -8.21 7.60
N GLY A 417 -19.06 -7.57 8.46
CA GLY A 417 -18.50 -8.17 9.66
C GLY A 417 -19.51 -8.55 10.76
N GLN A 418 -20.76 -8.12 10.61
CA GLN A 418 -21.81 -8.45 11.58
C GLN A 418 -22.31 -9.91 11.50
N TYR A 419 -22.03 -10.62 10.40
CA TYR A 419 -22.43 -12.00 10.20
C TYR A 419 -21.24 -12.96 10.37
N SER A 420 -21.46 -14.04 11.10
CA SER A 420 -20.54 -15.19 11.15
C SER A 420 -20.87 -16.17 10.03
N ASP A 421 -19.93 -17.05 9.68
CA ASP A 421 -20.10 -17.99 8.57
C ASP A 421 -21.29 -18.95 8.75
N ASP A 422 -21.63 -19.28 10.00
CA ASP A 422 -22.78 -20.10 10.36
C ASP A 422 -24.13 -19.36 10.20
N GLN A 423 -24.14 -18.04 10.16
CA GLN A 423 -25.32 -17.20 9.98
C GLN A 423 -25.67 -16.89 8.53
N LEU A 424 -24.84 -17.31 7.58
CA LEU A 424 -25.05 -17.05 6.17
C LEU A 424 -24.93 -18.31 5.31
N TYR A 425 -25.45 -18.20 4.10
CA TYR A 425 -25.25 -19.21 3.04
C TYR A 425 -24.89 -18.52 1.72
N TRP A 426 -24.20 -19.26 0.85
CA TRP A 426 -23.84 -18.81 -0.48
C TRP A 426 -24.77 -19.44 -1.51
N GLN A 427 -25.42 -18.61 -2.31
CA GLN A 427 -26.15 -19.04 -3.50
C GLN A 427 -25.22 -18.91 -4.70
N THR A 428 -25.13 -19.99 -5.50
CA THR A 428 -24.27 -20.02 -6.68
C THR A 428 -25.12 -20.17 -7.95
N THR A 429 -24.84 -19.31 -8.93
CA THR A 429 -25.45 -19.36 -10.26
C THR A 429 -24.33 -19.50 -11.29
N PRO A 430 -24.26 -20.61 -12.06
CA PRO A 430 -23.28 -20.79 -13.12
C PRO A 430 -23.44 -19.75 -14.23
N THR A 431 -22.34 -19.38 -14.88
CA THR A 431 -22.29 -18.59 -16.11
C THR A 431 -21.50 -19.35 -17.19
N ALA A 432 -21.39 -18.80 -18.40
CA ALA A 432 -20.72 -19.48 -19.50
C ALA A 432 -19.22 -19.75 -19.22
N ASP A 433 -18.57 -18.87 -18.44
CA ASP A 433 -17.12 -18.92 -18.18
C ASP A 433 -16.80 -18.84 -16.68
N GLY A 434 -17.79 -19.10 -15.81
CA GLY A 434 -17.58 -18.98 -14.39
C GLY A 434 -18.87 -19.06 -13.56
N MET A 435 -18.97 -18.20 -12.53
CA MET A 435 -20.11 -18.22 -11.63
C MET A 435 -20.35 -16.86 -10.96
N VAL A 436 -21.59 -16.61 -10.58
CA VAL A 436 -22.02 -15.59 -9.63
C VAL A 436 -22.34 -16.26 -8.30
N MET A 437 -21.73 -15.78 -7.22
CA MET A 437 -22.04 -16.23 -5.87
C MET A 437 -22.51 -15.04 -5.05
N THR A 438 -23.66 -15.16 -4.39
CA THR A 438 -24.20 -14.15 -3.47
C THR A 438 -24.33 -14.71 -2.07
N ALA A 439 -23.90 -13.94 -1.07
CA ALA A 439 -24.04 -14.28 0.34
C ALA A 439 -25.37 -13.76 0.87
N HIS A 440 -26.12 -14.60 1.55
CA HIS A 440 -27.42 -14.30 2.11
C HIS A 440 -27.46 -14.68 3.59
N PRO A 441 -28.18 -13.94 4.45
CA PRO A 441 -28.37 -14.33 5.84
C PRO A 441 -29.36 -15.50 5.95
N LYS A 442 -29.20 -16.34 6.98
CA LYS A 442 -30.10 -17.46 7.27
C LYS A 442 -31.38 -17.06 8.04
N ASP A 443 -31.60 -15.77 8.21
CA ASP A 443 -32.79 -15.22 8.91
C ASP A 443 -34.06 -15.19 8.05
N GLY A 444 -33.98 -15.67 6.82
CA GLY A 444 -35.06 -15.68 5.85
C GLY A 444 -35.25 -14.41 5.05
N SER A 445 -34.40 -13.40 5.23
CA SER A 445 -34.39 -12.21 4.38
C SER A 445 -33.72 -12.50 3.02
N ASN A 446 -34.14 -11.78 1.97
CA ASN A 446 -33.57 -11.88 0.65
C ASN A 446 -32.40 -10.89 0.44
N SER A 447 -31.85 -10.35 1.53
CA SER A 447 -30.76 -9.38 1.47
C SER A 447 -29.49 -10.01 0.91
N ILE A 448 -28.76 -9.27 0.07
CA ILE A 448 -27.41 -9.65 -0.37
C ILE A 448 -26.41 -8.96 0.56
N LEU A 449 -25.57 -9.75 1.23
CA LEU A 449 -24.58 -9.27 2.19
C LEU A 449 -23.19 -9.09 1.58
N GLY A 450 -22.94 -9.77 0.47
CA GLY A 450 -21.70 -9.77 -0.27
C GLY A 450 -21.80 -10.64 -1.50
N PHE A 451 -20.79 -10.60 -2.38
CA PHE A 451 -20.82 -11.43 -3.59
C PHE A 451 -19.41 -11.72 -4.11
N VAL A 452 -19.32 -12.80 -4.89
CA VAL A 452 -18.15 -13.13 -5.71
C VAL A 452 -18.62 -13.33 -7.14
N LEU A 453 -17.95 -12.63 -8.07
CA LEU A 453 -18.16 -12.75 -9.51
C LEU A 453 -16.89 -13.35 -10.10
N ALA A 454 -16.96 -14.58 -10.56
CA ALA A 454 -15.84 -15.28 -11.17
C ALA A 454 -16.12 -15.48 -12.69
N GLY A 455 -15.21 -14.99 -13.54
CA GLY A 455 -15.33 -15.00 -15.00
C GLY A 455 -15.84 -13.66 -15.56
N LYS A 456 -15.66 -13.50 -16.88
CA LYS A 456 -15.99 -12.26 -17.60
C LYS A 456 -17.48 -11.99 -17.63
N GLU A 457 -18.29 -13.04 -17.83
CA GLU A 457 -19.75 -12.88 -17.87
C GLU A 457 -20.31 -12.53 -16.49
N ALA A 458 -19.83 -13.18 -15.44
CA ALA A 458 -20.21 -12.84 -14.06
C ALA A 458 -19.83 -11.39 -13.71
N ALA A 459 -18.65 -10.94 -14.10
CA ALA A 459 -18.15 -9.59 -13.81
C ALA A 459 -19.05 -8.46 -14.35
N LYS A 460 -19.85 -8.72 -15.39
CA LYS A 460 -20.82 -7.76 -15.94
C LYS A 460 -21.93 -7.41 -14.93
N GLN A 461 -22.20 -8.28 -13.96
CA GLN A 461 -23.24 -8.06 -12.94
C GLN A 461 -22.76 -7.17 -11.78
N ARG A 462 -21.50 -6.74 -11.76
CA ARG A 462 -20.89 -5.95 -10.68
C ARG A 462 -21.77 -4.76 -10.25
N LEU A 463 -22.13 -3.89 -11.19
CA LEU A 463 -22.91 -2.66 -10.87
C LEU A 463 -24.31 -2.99 -10.35
N THR A 464 -24.96 -3.99 -10.91
CA THR A 464 -26.32 -4.40 -10.52
C THR A 464 -26.32 -4.95 -9.10
N LEU A 465 -25.39 -5.85 -8.78
CA LEU A 465 -25.33 -6.47 -7.46
C LEU A 465 -24.82 -5.47 -6.39
N THR A 466 -23.87 -4.61 -6.74
CA THR A 466 -23.40 -3.58 -5.78
C THR A 466 -24.52 -2.69 -5.27
N LYS A 467 -25.48 -2.34 -6.12
CA LYS A 467 -26.65 -1.51 -5.74
C LYS A 467 -27.64 -2.23 -4.82
N GLN A 468 -27.57 -3.55 -4.70
CA GLN A 468 -28.45 -4.38 -3.86
C GLN A 468 -27.86 -4.62 -2.46
N VAL A 469 -26.59 -4.26 -2.25
CA VAL A 469 -25.94 -4.40 -0.95
C VAL A 469 -25.99 -3.07 -0.22
N ALA A 470 -26.33 -3.11 1.06
CA ALA A 470 -26.39 -1.92 1.91
C ALA A 470 -25.00 -1.28 2.08
N ASP A 471 -25.01 0.02 2.30
CA ASP A 471 -23.78 0.76 2.63
C ASP A 471 -23.16 0.22 3.92
N TRP A 472 -21.84 0.15 3.96
CA TRP A 472 -21.13 -0.33 5.15
C TRP A 472 -21.03 0.75 6.23
N LEU A 473 -20.95 2.00 5.84
CA LEU A 473 -20.97 3.18 6.70
C LEU A 473 -21.59 4.35 5.94
N SER A 474 -22.64 4.90 6.48
CA SER A 474 -23.39 6.05 5.93
C SER A 474 -23.28 7.29 6.84
#